data_c2dd2a08e400b77170175c8fe701d4e0
#
_entry.id   c2dd2a08e400b77170175c8fe701d4e0
#
_cell.length_a   1.000
_cell.length_b   1.000
_cell.length_c   1.000
_cell.angle_alpha   90.00
_cell.angle_beta   90.00
_cell.angle_gamma   90.00
#
_symmetry.space_group_name_H-M   'P 1'
#
loop_
_entity.id
_entity.type
_entity.pdbx_description
1 polymer ?
#
loop_
_entity_poly.entity_id
_entity_poly.type
_entity_poly.pdbx_seq_one_letter_code
_entity_poly.pdbx_strand_id
1 'polypeptide(L)'
;MRRGSAEMRAEMNRIFWAADSTVQTNDYTTYPQTGIGQVFPLFVKPEYQVCNHAKNGRSTKSFMDEGRLKAIEEKIGAGDFLFIQFGHNDEKKEDPTRYTEPFSTYMENLETFIRVAKDHSAYPVLITPLERRCFMDEKHLGIGAHSDYVAAMKQTAEKNNVPLVDLY
;
A
#
# COMPACT_ATOMS: atom_id res chain seq x y z
N MET A 1 -34.41 16.70 -29.60
CA MET A 1 -32.97 16.93 -29.49
C MET A 1 -32.57 16.86 -28.00
N ARG A 2 -32.05 15.74 -27.55
CA ARG A 2 -31.43 15.58 -26.23
C ARG A 2 -30.03 15.02 -26.45
N ARG A 3 -29.08 15.92 -26.73
CA ARG A 3 -27.65 15.66 -26.61
C ARG A 3 -27.21 16.47 -25.40
N GLY A 4 -26.71 15.86 -24.35
CA GLY A 4 -26.16 16.61 -23.21
C GLY A 4 -26.10 15.91 -21.86
N SER A 5 -26.25 14.60 -21.75
CA SER A 5 -26.13 13.93 -20.44
C SER A 5 -25.03 12.85 -20.38
N ALA A 6 -24.20 12.74 -21.42
CA ALA A 6 -23.10 11.76 -21.46
C ALA A 6 -21.70 12.39 -21.29
N GLU A 7 -21.58 13.71 -21.23
CA GLU A 7 -20.29 14.41 -21.33
C GLU A 7 -19.75 15.01 -20.03
N MET A 8 -20.31 14.68 -18.87
CA MET A 8 -19.79 15.20 -17.59
C MET A 8 -19.81 14.16 -16.48
N ARG A 9 -19.34 12.96 -16.73
CA ARG A 9 -18.59 12.26 -15.67
C ARG A 9 -17.14 12.74 -15.83
N ALA A 10 -16.76 13.80 -15.13
CA ALA A 10 -15.37 14.00 -14.79
C ALA A 10 -14.86 12.66 -14.27
N GLU A 11 -13.90 12.05 -14.96
CA GLU A 11 -13.31 10.78 -14.52
C GLU A 11 -12.76 11.04 -13.13
N MET A 12 -13.43 10.49 -12.11
CA MET A 12 -12.97 10.61 -10.74
C MET A 12 -11.64 9.87 -10.66
N ASN A 13 -10.58 10.57 -10.32
CA ASN A 13 -9.29 9.93 -10.05
C ASN A 13 -9.45 8.95 -8.90
N ARG A 14 -8.83 7.79 -9.01
CA ARG A 14 -8.92 6.72 -8.01
C ARG A 14 -7.63 6.63 -7.21
N ILE A 15 -7.77 6.27 -5.96
CA ILE A 15 -6.66 5.97 -5.06
C ILE A 15 -6.74 4.49 -4.72
N PHE A 16 -5.89 3.69 -5.35
CA PHE A 16 -5.75 2.27 -5.07
C PHE A 16 -4.81 2.07 -3.89
N TRP A 17 -5.22 1.26 -2.90
CA TRP A 17 -4.36 0.81 -1.84
C TRP A 17 -3.91 -0.63 -2.08
N ALA A 18 -2.60 -0.85 -2.20
CA ALA A 18 -1.94 -2.14 -2.13
C ALA A 18 -1.23 -2.23 -0.78
N ALA A 19 -1.77 -3.02 0.15
CA ALA A 19 -1.28 -3.05 1.53
C ALA A 19 -1.74 -4.31 2.29
N ASP A 20 -1.35 -4.36 3.56
CA ASP A 20 -1.65 -5.43 4.50
C ASP A 20 -2.79 -5.10 5.49
N SER A 21 -2.77 -5.74 6.67
CA SER A 21 -3.78 -5.60 7.72
C SER A 21 -3.90 -4.19 8.29
N THR A 22 -2.83 -3.40 8.24
CA THR A 22 -2.83 -2.03 8.78
C THR A 22 -3.72 -1.08 7.97
N VAL A 23 -4.04 -1.47 6.73
CA VAL A 23 -4.85 -0.68 5.80
C VAL A 23 -6.19 -1.33 5.46
N GLN A 24 -6.34 -2.64 5.67
CA GLN A 24 -7.54 -3.39 5.27
C GLN A 24 -8.83 -2.78 5.84
N THR A 25 -9.89 -2.79 5.03
CA THR A 25 -11.25 -2.57 5.51
C THR A 25 -11.73 -3.81 6.26
N ASN A 26 -12.05 -3.65 7.52
CA ASN A 26 -12.50 -4.72 8.42
C ASN A 26 -14.03 -4.66 8.59
N ASP A 27 -14.62 -5.80 8.88
CA ASP A 27 -16.03 -5.93 9.22
C ASP A 27 -16.27 -5.90 10.74
N TYR A 28 -17.53 -5.97 11.16
CA TYR A 28 -17.89 -5.92 12.58
C TYR A 28 -17.38 -7.11 13.41
N THR A 29 -17.01 -8.23 12.77
CA THR A 29 -16.50 -9.41 13.49
C THR A 29 -15.11 -9.19 14.08
N THR A 30 -14.39 -8.23 13.56
CA THR A 30 -13.01 -7.88 14.00
C THR A 30 -12.97 -6.59 14.83
N TYR A 31 -14.13 -5.99 15.14
CA TYR A 31 -14.19 -4.77 15.96
C TYR A 31 -13.43 -4.95 17.29
N PRO A 32 -12.63 -3.98 17.76
CA PRO A 32 -12.50 -2.59 17.26
C PRO A 32 -11.41 -2.38 16.21
N GLN A 33 -10.87 -3.42 15.59
CA GLN A 33 -9.80 -3.29 14.61
C GLN A 33 -10.26 -2.49 13.38
N THR A 34 -9.56 -1.40 13.09
CA THR A 34 -9.85 -0.52 11.97
C THR A 34 -8.56 -0.26 11.18
N GLY A 35 -8.56 -0.54 9.88
CA GLY A 35 -7.42 -0.21 9.02
C GLY A 35 -7.47 1.21 8.50
N ILE A 36 -6.30 1.77 8.17
CA ILE A 36 -6.16 3.13 7.62
C ILE A 36 -7.07 3.32 6.39
N GLY A 37 -7.05 2.38 5.46
CA GLY A 37 -7.82 2.47 4.21
C GLY A 37 -9.35 2.42 4.42
N GLN A 38 -9.81 1.98 5.58
CA GLN A 38 -11.23 1.98 5.94
C GLN A 38 -11.74 3.38 6.27
N VAL A 39 -10.91 4.20 6.93
CA VAL A 39 -11.27 5.56 7.35
C VAL A 39 -10.75 6.63 6.39
N PHE A 40 -9.77 6.30 5.57
CA PHE A 40 -9.14 7.22 4.64
C PHE A 40 -10.12 7.98 3.72
N PRO A 41 -11.24 7.37 3.23
CA PRO A 41 -12.23 8.10 2.44
C PRO A 41 -12.83 9.33 3.12
N LEU A 42 -12.79 9.42 4.46
CA LEU A 42 -13.29 10.56 5.22
C LEU A 42 -12.37 11.80 5.14
N PHE A 43 -11.13 11.61 4.69
CA PHE A 43 -10.08 12.62 4.67
C PHE A 43 -9.66 13.04 3.26
N VAL A 44 -10.20 12.41 2.23
CA VAL A 44 -9.95 12.80 0.84
C VAL A 44 -11.08 13.64 0.28
N LYS A 45 -10.77 14.43 -0.72
CA LYS A 45 -11.77 15.24 -1.41
C LYS A 45 -12.76 14.37 -2.18
N PRO A 46 -14.02 14.83 -2.36
CA PRO A 46 -15.08 14.05 -3.01
C PRO A 46 -14.79 13.61 -4.46
N GLU A 47 -13.87 14.31 -5.15
CA GLU A 47 -13.45 13.97 -6.50
C GLU A 47 -12.53 12.74 -6.59
N TYR A 48 -12.12 12.17 -5.45
CA TYR A 48 -11.31 10.95 -5.42
C TYR A 48 -12.12 9.75 -4.92
N GLN A 49 -12.02 8.65 -5.62
CA GLN A 49 -12.56 7.36 -5.18
C GLN A 49 -11.47 6.49 -4.56
N VAL A 50 -11.65 6.06 -3.32
CA VAL A 50 -10.73 5.13 -2.66
C VAL A 50 -11.08 3.68 -3.00
N CYS A 51 -10.13 2.95 -3.58
CA CYS A 51 -10.22 1.53 -3.94
C CYS A 51 -9.26 0.74 -3.04
N ASN A 52 -9.75 0.25 -1.92
CA ASN A 52 -8.92 -0.45 -0.94
C ASN A 52 -8.77 -1.94 -1.28
N HIS A 53 -7.60 -2.34 -1.80
CA HIS A 53 -7.23 -3.73 -2.09
C HIS A 53 -6.41 -4.39 -0.98
N ALA A 54 -6.15 -3.68 0.12
CA ALA A 54 -5.39 -4.20 1.25
C ALA A 54 -6.00 -5.48 1.83
N LYS A 55 -5.14 -6.41 2.26
CA LYS A 55 -5.57 -7.69 2.80
C LYS A 55 -4.70 -8.16 3.96
N ASN A 56 -5.33 -8.58 5.05
CA ASN A 56 -4.66 -9.10 6.25
C ASN A 56 -3.63 -10.19 5.89
N GLY A 57 -2.44 -10.09 6.50
CA GLY A 57 -1.41 -11.10 6.39
C GLY A 57 -0.61 -11.10 5.08
N ARG A 58 -0.81 -10.13 4.18
CA ARG A 58 -0.09 -10.09 2.91
C ARG A 58 1.20 -9.30 3.02
N SER A 59 2.26 -9.88 2.47
CA SER A 59 3.51 -9.24 2.14
C SER A 59 3.49 -8.74 0.69
N THR A 60 4.51 -8.02 0.25
CA THR A 60 4.67 -7.67 -1.17
C THR A 60 4.60 -8.92 -2.04
N LYS A 61 5.31 -9.99 -1.65
CA LYS A 61 5.35 -11.28 -2.35
C LYS A 61 3.97 -11.93 -2.44
N SER A 62 3.33 -12.23 -1.31
CA SER A 62 2.05 -12.94 -1.30
C SER A 62 0.91 -12.14 -1.92
N PHE A 63 0.97 -10.80 -1.86
CA PHE A 63 0.00 -9.95 -2.55
C PHE A 63 0.08 -10.11 -4.08
N MET A 64 1.30 -10.21 -4.62
CA MET A 64 1.50 -10.48 -6.05
C MET A 64 1.15 -11.92 -6.43
N ASP A 65 1.61 -12.90 -5.66
CA ASP A 65 1.40 -14.34 -5.91
C ASP A 65 -0.09 -14.70 -5.95
N GLU A 66 -0.93 -14.00 -5.16
CA GLU A 66 -2.39 -14.15 -5.17
C GLU A 66 -3.10 -13.39 -6.30
N GLY A 67 -2.36 -12.75 -7.21
CA GLY A 67 -2.93 -11.97 -8.32
C GLY A 67 -3.57 -10.64 -7.89
N ARG A 68 -3.35 -10.16 -6.66
CA ARG A 68 -3.98 -8.92 -6.15
C ARG A 68 -3.42 -7.67 -6.82
N LEU A 69 -2.12 -7.64 -7.11
CA LEU A 69 -1.53 -6.57 -7.91
C LEU A 69 -2.10 -6.55 -9.32
N LYS A 70 -2.26 -7.73 -9.94
CA LYS A 70 -2.89 -7.85 -11.25
C LYS A 70 -4.34 -7.32 -11.26
N ALA A 71 -5.10 -7.58 -10.21
CA ALA A 71 -6.47 -7.05 -10.07
C ALA A 71 -6.51 -5.51 -9.94
N ILE A 72 -5.44 -4.88 -9.48
CA ILE A 72 -5.26 -3.41 -9.52
C ILE A 72 -4.86 -2.99 -10.93
N GLU A 73 -3.87 -3.66 -11.52
CA GLU A 73 -3.35 -3.37 -12.86
C GLU A 73 -4.45 -3.35 -13.92
N GLU A 74 -5.41 -4.26 -13.86
CA GLU A 74 -6.56 -4.33 -14.77
C GLU A 74 -7.52 -3.14 -14.67
N LYS A 75 -7.38 -2.30 -13.64
CA LYS A 75 -8.31 -1.20 -13.35
C LYS A 75 -7.64 0.17 -13.31
N ILE A 76 -6.38 0.24 -12.89
CA ILE A 76 -5.65 1.49 -12.71
C ILE A 76 -5.40 2.16 -14.06
N GLY A 77 -5.47 3.47 -14.11
CA GLY A 77 -5.28 4.24 -15.33
C GLY A 77 -4.68 5.62 -15.11
N ALA A 78 -4.61 6.38 -16.16
CA ALA A 78 -3.99 7.70 -16.16
C ALA A 78 -4.63 8.63 -15.12
N GLY A 79 -3.79 9.27 -14.30
CA GLY A 79 -4.23 10.18 -13.25
C GLY A 79 -4.62 9.51 -11.93
N ASP A 80 -4.73 8.18 -11.88
CA ASP A 80 -4.96 7.44 -10.63
C ASP A 80 -3.70 7.43 -9.75
N PHE A 81 -3.88 7.06 -8.49
CA PHE A 81 -2.80 6.86 -7.52
C PHE A 81 -2.71 5.40 -7.09
N LEU A 82 -1.50 4.88 -6.92
CA LEU A 82 -1.24 3.61 -6.27
C LEU A 82 -0.45 3.84 -4.98
N PHE A 83 -1.13 3.69 -3.84
CA PHE A 83 -0.54 3.75 -2.51
C PHE A 83 -0.07 2.35 -2.11
N ILE A 84 1.22 2.23 -1.74
CA ILE A 84 1.90 0.96 -1.50
C ILE A 84 2.45 0.96 -0.08
N GLN A 85 1.91 0.09 0.79
CA GLN A 85 2.32 0.00 2.20
C GLN A 85 2.46 -1.46 2.63
N PHE A 86 3.69 -1.94 2.77
CA PHE A 86 4.02 -3.30 3.21
C PHE A 86 5.25 -3.30 4.12
N GLY A 87 5.49 -4.42 4.80
CA GLY A 87 6.63 -4.65 5.66
C GLY A 87 6.34 -5.67 6.77
N HIS A 88 5.21 -5.54 7.47
CA HIS A 88 4.83 -6.36 8.61
C HIS A 88 4.78 -7.87 8.34
N ASN A 89 4.55 -8.29 7.12
CA ASN A 89 4.52 -9.69 6.73
C ASN A 89 5.74 -10.10 5.92
N ASP A 90 6.39 -9.14 5.27
CA ASP A 90 7.65 -9.34 4.55
C ASP A 90 8.78 -9.79 5.48
N GLU A 91 8.78 -9.33 6.73
CA GLU A 91 9.79 -9.66 7.75
C GLU A 91 9.68 -11.07 8.36
N LYS A 92 8.63 -11.83 8.04
CA LYS A 92 8.34 -13.13 8.66
C LYS A 92 9.21 -14.25 8.08
N LYS A 93 10.47 -14.33 8.55
CA LYS A 93 11.48 -15.30 8.09
C LYS A 93 11.03 -16.76 8.20
N GLU A 94 10.16 -17.06 9.15
CA GLU A 94 9.60 -18.39 9.37
C GLU A 94 8.53 -18.79 8.36
N ASP A 95 8.05 -17.84 7.54
CA ASP A 95 7.01 -18.09 6.54
C ASP A 95 7.49 -17.75 5.13
N PRO A 96 8.03 -18.72 4.38
CA PRO A 96 8.58 -18.50 3.04
C PRO A 96 7.54 -18.05 2.01
N THR A 97 6.24 -18.19 2.30
CA THR A 97 5.18 -17.71 1.41
C THR A 97 5.02 -16.20 1.47
N ARG A 98 5.53 -15.56 2.53
CA ARG A 98 5.44 -14.11 2.77
C ARG A 98 6.78 -13.42 2.85
N TYR A 99 7.79 -14.14 3.36
CA TYR A 99 9.11 -13.56 3.59
C TYR A 99 9.74 -13.01 2.32
N THR A 100 10.36 -11.85 2.45
CA THR A 100 11.22 -11.22 1.45
C THR A 100 12.49 -10.67 2.13
N GLU A 101 13.61 -10.70 1.43
CA GLU A 101 14.85 -10.08 1.91
C GLU A 101 14.78 -8.56 1.70
N PRO A 102 15.04 -7.72 2.72
CA PRO A 102 14.78 -6.27 2.66
C PRO A 102 15.46 -5.58 1.48
N PHE A 103 16.79 -5.77 1.32
CA PHE A 103 17.60 -5.05 0.33
C PHE A 103 17.75 -5.79 -1.02
N SER A 104 16.92 -6.79 -1.27
CA SER A 104 16.85 -7.49 -2.57
C SER A 104 15.40 -7.72 -2.98
N THR A 105 14.81 -8.86 -2.65
CA THR A 105 13.47 -9.25 -3.15
C THR A 105 12.35 -8.31 -2.71
N TYR A 106 12.44 -7.68 -1.53
CA TYR A 106 11.47 -6.65 -1.12
C TYR A 106 11.54 -5.41 -2.02
N MET A 107 12.76 -4.91 -2.28
CA MET A 107 12.96 -3.77 -3.18
C MET A 107 12.50 -4.09 -4.61
N GLU A 108 12.85 -5.28 -5.14
CA GLU A 108 12.42 -5.75 -6.46
C GLU A 108 10.89 -5.81 -6.58
N ASN A 109 10.23 -6.28 -5.51
CA ASN A 109 8.78 -6.31 -5.44
C ASN A 109 8.19 -4.89 -5.46
N LEU A 110 8.71 -3.97 -4.63
CA LEU A 110 8.27 -2.57 -4.62
C LEU A 110 8.45 -1.91 -6.01
N GLU A 111 9.56 -2.18 -6.69
CA GLU A 111 9.79 -1.70 -8.06
C GLU A 111 8.75 -2.25 -9.05
N THR A 112 8.26 -3.46 -8.83
CA THR A 112 7.17 -4.04 -9.64
C THR A 112 5.86 -3.29 -9.44
N PHE A 113 5.48 -2.95 -8.19
CA PHE A 113 4.30 -2.11 -7.92
C PHE A 113 4.44 -0.72 -8.55
N ILE A 114 5.63 -0.09 -8.42
CA ILE A 114 5.92 1.21 -9.02
C ILE A 114 5.78 1.16 -10.53
N ARG A 115 6.30 0.12 -11.18
CA ARG A 115 6.23 -0.08 -12.62
C ARG A 115 4.77 -0.21 -13.09
N VAL A 116 3.96 -1.03 -12.40
CA VAL A 116 2.52 -1.17 -12.73
C VAL A 116 1.84 0.19 -12.74
N ALA A 117 2.07 1.05 -11.76
CA ALA A 117 1.49 2.38 -11.75
C ALA A 117 2.00 3.23 -12.93
N LYS A 118 3.33 3.29 -13.13
CA LYS A 118 3.95 4.12 -14.19
C LYS A 118 3.54 3.68 -15.60
N ASP A 119 3.46 2.38 -15.86
CA ASP A 119 3.07 1.82 -17.17
C ASP A 119 1.61 2.19 -17.53
N HIS A 120 0.77 2.47 -16.53
CA HIS A 120 -0.60 2.93 -16.71
C HIS A 120 -0.77 4.44 -16.53
N SER A 121 0.33 5.22 -16.55
CA SER A 121 0.33 6.68 -16.34
C SER A 121 -0.33 7.11 -15.01
N ALA A 122 -0.28 6.24 -14.00
CA ALA A 122 -0.70 6.50 -12.63
C ALA A 122 0.48 6.91 -11.75
N TYR A 123 0.18 7.47 -10.58
CA TYR A 123 1.16 7.99 -9.64
C TYR A 123 1.40 7.00 -8.49
N PRO A 124 2.57 6.32 -8.43
CA PRO A 124 2.93 5.50 -7.28
C PRO A 124 3.33 6.38 -6.09
N VAL A 125 2.91 5.96 -4.89
CA VAL A 125 3.31 6.57 -3.61
C VAL A 125 3.69 5.45 -2.66
N LEU A 126 4.92 5.46 -2.17
CA LEU A 126 5.37 4.54 -1.13
C LEU A 126 5.03 5.08 0.24
N ILE A 127 4.62 4.19 1.15
CA ILE A 127 4.24 4.53 2.52
C ILE A 127 4.93 3.53 3.44
N THR A 128 5.78 4.01 4.36
CA THR A 128 6.48 3.12 5.28
C THR A 128 5.51 2.34 6.16
N PRO A 129 5.86 1.09 6.55
CA PRO A 129 5.07 0.38 7.54
C PRO A 129 5.05 1.15 8.85
N LEU A 130 3.93 1.09 9.57
CA LEU A 130 3.79 1.67 10.91
C LEU A 130 4.71 0.96 11.89
N GLU A 131 5.31 1.71 12.83
CA GLU A 131 6.06 1.12 13.92
C GLU A 131 5.17 0.23 14.80
N ARG A 132 5.68 -0.93 15.18
CA ARG A 132 5.05 -1.78 16.19
C ARG A 132 5.35 -1.20 17.57
N ARG A 133 4.34 -1.06 18.42
CA ARG A 133 4.51 -0.67 19.83
C ARG A 133 5.13 -1.81 20.64
N CYS A 134 6.36 -2.18 20.29
CA CYS A 134 7.16 -3.15 21.03
C CYS A 134 7.96 -2.41 22.11
N PHE A 135 7.53 -2.46 23.35
CA PHE A 135 8.28 -1.85 24.45
C PHE A 135 9.35 -2.82 24.96
N MET A 136 10.58 -2.31 25.12
CA MET A 136 11.65 -3.04 25.81
C MET A 136 11.45 -2.99 27.34
N ASP A 137 10.88 -1.88 27.82
CA ASP A 137 10.44 -1.66 29.19
C ASP A 137 9.26 -0.67 29.20
N GLU A 138 8.77 -0.28 30.39
CA GLU A 138 7.60 0.61 30.53
C GLU A 138 7.76 2.01 29.89
N LYS A 139 8.98 2.41 29.53
CA LYS A 139 9.31 3.76 29.06
C LYS A 139 10.00 3.81 27.69
N HIS A 140 10.56 2.68 27.23
CA HIS A 140 11.36 2.66 26.01
C HIS A 140 10.75 1.75 24.95
N LEU A 141 10.48 2.31 23.77
CA LEU A 141 10.21 1.53 22.59
C LEU A 141 11.47 0.76 22.18
N GLY A 142 11.31 -0.51 21.82
CA GLY A 142 12.38 -1.29 21.22
C GLY A 142 12.79 -0.71 19.86
N ILE A 143 13.99 -1.07 19.41
CA ILE A 143 14.39 -0.80 18.01
C ILE A 143 13.38 -1.52 17.11
N GLY A 144 12.80 -0.78 16.18
CA GLY A 144 11.69 -1.22 15.37
C GLY A 144 11.98 -2.50 14.58
N ALA A 145 11.05 -3.41 14.62
CA ALA A 145 11.12 -4.69 13.92
C ALA A 145 11.26 -4.52 12.39
N HIS A 146 10.87 -3.35 11.88
CA HIS A 146 10.80 -3.07 10.43
C HIS A 146 11.94 -2.20 9.91
N SER A 147 12.95 -1.86 10.72
CA SER A 147 13.98 -0.86 10.37
C SER A 147 14.63 -1.10 9.00
N ASP A 148 14.97 -2.36 8.67
CA ASP A 148 15.59 -2.71 7.39
C ASP A 148 14.61 -2.55 6.21
N TYR A 149 13.33 -2.89 6.40
CA TYR A 149 12.29 -2.71 5.39
C TYR A 149 11.97 -1.23 5.16
N VAL A 150 11.96 -0.43 6.22
CA VAL A 150 11.82 1.03 6.12
C VAL A 150 12.99 1.64 5.36
N ALA A 151 14.24 1.24 5.70
CA ALA A 151 15.43 1.70 5.00
C ALA A 151 15.40 1.30 3.52
N ALA A 152 15.05 0.05 3.21
CA ALA A 152 14.93 -0.47 1.85
C ALA A 152 13.84 0.28 1.05
N MET A 153 12.68 0.56 1.66
CA MET A 153 11.62 1.34 1.02
C MET A 153 12.05 2.78 0.72
N LYS A 154 12.74 3.44 1.66
CA LYS A 154 13.31 4.79 1.45
C LYS A 154 14.32 4.81 0.29
N GLN A 155 15.22 3.83 0.22
CA GLN A 155 16.16 3.68 -0.90
C GLN A 155 15.43 3.44 -2.23
N THR A 156 14.38 2.62 -2.23
CA THR A 156 13.57 2.36 -3.43
C THR A 156 12.86 3.62 -3.90
N ALA A 157 12.30 4.41 -2.99
CA ALA A 157 11.66 5.69 -3.31
C ALA A 157 12.63 6.67 -3.97
N GLU A 158 13.81 6.84 -3.39
CA GLU A 158 14.86 7.71 -3.90
C GLU A 158 15.34 7.24 -5.29
N LYS A 159 15.71 5.96 -5.42
CA LYS A 159 16.17 5.37 -6.69
C LYS A 159 15.18 5.56 -7.83
N ASN A 160 13.89 5.45 -7.56
CA ASN A 160 12.82 5.50 -8.55
C ASN A 160 12.19 6.89 -8.70
N ASN A 161 12.65 7.89 -7.94
CA ASN A 161 12.05 9.23 -7.86
C ASN A 161 10.54 9.17 -7.62
N VAL A 162 10.14 8.48 -6.55
CA VAL A 162 8.75 8.24 -6.15
C VAL A 162 8.48 8.91 -4.81
N PRO A 163 7.35 9.61 -4.64
CA PRO A 163 6.96 10.17 -3.35
C PRO A 163 6.91 9.10 -2.25
N LEU A 164 7.37 9.48 -1.06
CA LEU A 164 7.33 8.65 0.14
C LEU A 164 6.61 9.38 1.28
N VAL A 165 5.68 8.69 1.93
CA VAL A 165 5.09 9.09 3.21
C VAL A 165 5.73 8.26 4.31
N ASP A 166 6.40 8.90 5.24
CA ASP A 166 7.09 8.24 6.36
C ASP A 166 6.17 8.20 7.59
N LEU A 167 5.70 7.01 7.95
CA LEU A 167 4.85 6.74 9.11
C LEU A 167 5.59 5.97 10.22
N TYR A 168 6.91 5.76 10.06
CA TYR A 168 7.75 4.97 10.98
C TYR A 168 8.32 5.79 12.13
#